data_fae8d8f8f19eab04774132e0dcb9c3f0
#
_entry.id   fae8d8f8f19eab04774132e0dcb9c3f0
#
_cell.length_a   1.000
_cell.length_b   1.000
_cell.length_c   1.000
_cell.angle_alpha   90.00
_cell.angle_beta   90.00
_cell.angle_gamma   90.00
#
_symmetry.space_group_name_H-M   'P 1'
#
loop_
_entity.id
_entity.type
_entity.pdbx_description
1 polymer ?
#
loop_
_entity_poly.entity_id
_entity_poly.type
_entity_poly.pdbx_seq_one_letter_code
_entity_poly.pdbx_strand_id
1 'polypeptide(L)'
;MLAVVFQVRGLDTRQPALNVLLWQRALDPEQGKWSLPGGRLDDDEDLTSSVRRQLAEKVDLRELAHLEQLAVFSDPHRVPGVRTIASTFLGLVPSPSTPTLPPDTRWHPV
;
A
#
# COMPACT_ATOMS: atom_id res chain seq x y z
N MET A 1 -5.81 7.45 -2.88
CA MET A 1 -4.87 7.28 -1.75
C MET A 1 -3.95 6.11 -2.04
N LEU A 2 -2.69 6.25 -1.67
CA LEU A 2 -1.68 5.21 -1.87
C LEU A 2 -1.00 4.91 -0.54
N ALA A 3 -0.61 3.65 -0.32
CA ALA A 3 0.11 3.24 0.86
C ALA A 3 1.44 2.58 0.47
N VAL A 4 2.54 3.09 1.01
CA VAL A 4 3.85 2.45 0.92
C VAL A 4 4.02 1.65 2.21
N VAL A 5 3.84 0.34 2.12
CA VAL A 5 3.86 -0.55 3.29
C VAL A 5 5.15 -1.35 3.27
N PHE A 6 5.92 -1.24 4.34
CA PHE A 6 7.19 -1.94 4.50
C PHE A 6 7.15 -2.98 5.60
N GLN A 7 7.95 -4.01 5.42
CA GLN A 7 8.28 -4.96 6.49
C GLN A 7 9.73 -5.39 6.32
N VAL A 8 10.48 -5.44 7.42
CA VAL A 8 11.80 -6.08 7.43
C VAL A 8 11.56 -7.59 7.58
N ARG A 9 12.01 -8.36 6.60
CA ARG A 9 11.84 -9.82 6.55
C ARG A 9 13.19 -10.51 6.62
N GLY A 10 13.18 -11.75 7.06
CA GLY A 10 14.40 -12.55 7.14
C GLY A 10 15.30 -12.20 8.33
N LEU A 11 14.74 -11.70 9.45
CA LEU A 11 15.50 -11.37 10.66
C LEU A 11 16.15 -12.60 11.28
N ASP A 12 15.58 -13.78 11.06
CA ASP A 12 16.12 -15.06 11.51
C ASP A 12 17.14 -15.66 10.53
N THR A 13 17.46 -14.94 9.49
CA THR A 13 18.44 -15.33 8.47
C THR A 13 19.68 -14.44 8.52
N ARG A 14 20.67 -14.76 7.68
CA ARG A 14 21.89 -13.93 7.56
C ARG A 14 21.67 -12.70 6.71
N GLN A 15 20.53 -12.59 6.02
CA GLN A 15 20.25 -11.50 5.08
C GLN A 15 18.86 -10.92 5.33
N PRO A 16 18.67 -10.18 6.44
CA PRO A 16 17.43 -9.44 6.60
C PRO A 16 17.29 -8.39 5.50
N ALA A 17 16.08 -8.20 4.99
CA ALA A 17 15.83 -7.28 3.90
C ALA A 17 14.54 -6.50 4.12
N LEU A 18 14.58 -5.23 3.73
CA LEU A 18 13.40 -4.39 3.66
C LEU A 18 12.58 -4.78 2.43
N ASN A 19 11.29 -5.02 2.64
CA ASN A 19 10.36 -5.36 1.58
C ASN A 19 9.21 -4.36 1.53
N VAL A 20 8.69 -4.14 0.33
CA VAL A 20 7.51 -3.32 0.08
C VAL A 20 6.36 -4.18 -0.40
N LEU A 21 5.14 -3.86 0.04
CA LEU A 21 3.94 -4.58 -0.36
C LEU A 21 3.41 -4.06 -1.68
N LEU A 22 3.27 -4.93 -2.66
CA LEU A 22 2.71 -4.61 -3.96
C LEU A 22 1.62 -5.61 -4.34
N TRP A 23 0.66 -5.17 -5.15
CA TRP A 23 -0.35 -6.03 -5.73
C TRP A 23 -0.31 -5.95 -7.25
N GLN A 24 -0.68 -7.05 -7.91
CA GLN A 24 -0.67 -7.12 -9.36
C GLN A 24 -2.03 -6.71 -9.91
N ARG A 25 -2.02 -5.78 -10.85
CA ARG A 25 -3.26 -5.28 -11.44
C ARG A 25 -3.93 -6.35 -12.31
N ALA A 26 -5.22 -6.56 -12.08
CA ALA A 26 -6.01 -7.56 -12.82
C ALA A 26 -6.65 -6.99 -14.10
N LEU A 27 -6.78 -5.65 -14.18
CA LEU A 27 -7.51 -4.96 -15.25
C LEU A 27 -6.67 -3.82 -15.84
N ASP A 28 -7.01 -3.41 -17.08
CA ASP A 28 -6.45 -2.21 -17.69
C ASP A 28 -6.89 -0.94 -16.93
N PRO A 29 -6.10 0.14 -16.96
CA PRO A 29 -4.77 0.25 -17.59
C PRO A 29 -3.71 -0.49 -16.79
N GLU A 30 -2.61 -0.87 -17.47
CA GLU A 30 -1.46 -1.47 -16.82
C GLU A 30 -1.70 -2.87 -16.24
N GLN A 31 -2.59 -3.67 -16.89
CA GLN A 31 -2.86 -5.05 -16.47
C GLN A 31 -1.57 -5.86 -16.35
N GLY A 32 -1.44 -6.62 -15.26
CA GLY A 32 -0.27 -7.44 -14.97
C GLY A 32 0.89 -6.72 -14.30
N LYS A 33 0.88 -5.38 -14.22
CA LYS A 33 1.90 -4.61 -13.52
C LYS A 33 1.65 -4.56 -12.03
N TRP A 34 2.72 -4.39 -11.27
CA TRP A 34 2.68 -4.27 -9.82
C TRP A 34 2.48 -2.82 -9.40
N SER A 35 1.66 -2.62 -8.37
CA SER A 35 1.28 -1.30 -7.89
C SER A 35 1.25 -1.25 -6.37
N LEU A 36 1.38 -0.04 -5.81
CA LEU A 36 1.12 0.20 -4.41
C LEU A 36 -0.37 -0.01 -4.10
N PRO A 37 -0.72 -0.58 -2.93
CA PRO A 37 -2.11 -0.64 -2.49
C PRO A 37 -2.70 0.76 -2.37
N GLY A 38 -3.97 0.90 -2.70
CA GLY A 38 -4.64 2.18 -2.58
C GLY A 38 -6.08 2.13 -3.05
N GLY A 39 -6.71 3.28 -3.10
CA GLY A 39 -8.09 3.43 -3.52
C GLY A 39 -8.61 4.84 -3.29
N ARG A 40 -9.91 4.99 -3.40
CA ARG A 40 -10.58 6.28 -3.25
C ARG A 40 -11.05 6.51 -1.82
N LEU A 41 -11.04 7.78 -1.41
CA LEU A 41 -11.62 8.22 -0.15
C LEU A 41 -13.15 8.16 -0.25
N ASP A 42 -13.81 7.59 0.76
CA ASP A 42 -15.26 7.65 0.89
C ASP A 42 -15.67 8.98 1.52
N ASP A 43 -16.91 9.41 1.28
CA ASP A 43 -17.41 10.74 1.66
C ASP A 43 -17.41 10.96 3.18
N ASP A 44 -17.54 9.90 3.97
CA ASP A 44 -17.66 9.97 5.43
C ASP A 44 -16.44 9.45 6.18
N GLU A 45 -15.31 9.29 5.49
CA GLU A 45 -14.05 8.83 6.09
C GLU A 45 -13.03 9.94 6.19
N ASP A 46 -12.23 9.94 7.25
CA ASP A 46 -10.97 10.68 7.24
C ASP A 46 -9.88 9.88 6.49
N LEU A 47 -8.73 10.53 6.25
CA LEU A 47 -7.66 9.93 5.45
C LEU A 47 -7.09 8.66 6.09
N THR A 48 -6.86 8.68 7.41
CA THR A 48 -6.29 7.54 8.12
C THR A 48 -7.23 6.34 8.12
N SER A 49 -8.50 6.56 8.38
CA SER A 49 -9.52 5.50 8.33
C SER A 49 -9.66 4.92 6.93
N SER A 50 -9.57 5.76 5.92
CA SER A 50 -9.65 5.32 4.51
C SER A 50 -8.49 4.40 4.14
N VAL A 51 -7.24 4.78 4.46
CA VAL A 51 -6.10 3.93 4.12
C VAL A 51 -6.12 2.61 4.87
N ARG A 52 -6.53 2.59 6.14
CA ARG A 52 -6.70 1.35 6.90
C ARG A 52 -7.75 0.44 6.28
N ARG A 53 -8.88 1.00 5.89
CA ARG A 53 -9.94 0.24 5.20
C ARG A 53 -9.44 -0.34 3.88
N GLN A 54 -8.76 0.45 3.07
CA GLN A 54 -8.24 0.01 1.78
C GLN A 54 -7.23 -1.12 1.93
N LEU A 55 -6.33 -1.03 2.92
CA LEU A 55 -5.38 -2.10 3.19
C LEU A 55 -6.07 -3.38 3.66
N ALA A 56 -7.09 -3.26 4.51
CA ALA A 56 -7.85 -4.41 4.98
C ALA A 56 -8.64 -5.08 3.84
N GLU A 57 -9.31 -4.31 3.00
CA GLU A 57 -10.17 -4.82 1.94
C GLU A 57 -9.39 -5.35 0.74
N LYS A 58 -8.31 -4.66 0.34
CA LYS A 58 -7.61 -4.94 -0.91
C LYS A 58 -6.46 -5.92 -0.76
N VAL A 59 -5.74 -5.87 0.35
CA VAL A 59 -4.57 -6.72 0.57
C VAL A 59 -4.64 -7.51 1.88
N ASP A 60 -5.78 -7.50 2.52
CA ASP A 60 -6.06 -8.22 3.77
C ASP A 60 -5.06 -7.94 4.88
N LEU A 61 -4.59 -6.70 4.95
CA LEU A 61 -3.62 -6.25 5.94
C LEU A 61 -4.31 -5.40 6.99
N ARG A 62 -4.30 -5.85 8.25
CA ARG A 62 -4.98 -5.19 9.37
C ARG A 62 -4.04 -4.80 10.51
N GLU A 63 -2.85 -5.36 10.54
CA GLU A 63 -1.88 -5.10 11.61
C GLU A 63 -0.76 -4.20 11.11
N LEU A 64 -0.66 -3.00 11.67
CA LEU A 64 0.39 -2.03 11.37
C LEU A 64 1.02 -1.57 12.69
N ALA A 65 2.35 -1.57 12.76
CA ALA A 65 3.08 -1.00 13.89
C ALA A 65 3.12 0.52 13.81
N HIS A 66 3.01 1.08 12.61
CA HIS A 66 3.08 2.51 12.36
C HIS A 66 2.32 2.85 11.07
N LEU A 67 1.67 4.01 11.08
CA LEU A 67 1.01 4.57 9.91
C LEU A 67 1.07 6.08 9.98
N GLU A 68 1.68 6.72 8.97
CA GLU A 68 1.76 8.17 8.91
C GLU A 68 1.59 8.69 7.48
N GLN A 69 1.08 9.90 7.36
CA GLN A 69 0.98 10.57 6.06
C GLN A 69 2.36 11.07 5.63
N LEU A 70 2.76 10.72 4.41
CA LEU A 70 4.05 11.14 3.84
C LEU A 70 3.92 12.40 3.01
N ALA A 71 3.01 12.40 2.03
CA ALA A 71 2.94 13.45 1.03
C ALA A 71 1.56 13.51 0.39
N VAL A 72 1.28 14.65 -0.25
CA VAL A 72 0.10 14.84 -1.10
C VAL A 72 0.58 15.25 -2.48
N PHE A 73 0.12 14.56 -3.50
CA PHE A 73 0.42 14.83 -4.90
C PHE A 73 -0.79 15.49 -5.54
N SER A 74 -0.64 16.75 -5.95
CA SER A 74 -1.75 17.57 -6.43
C SER A 74 -1.53 18.17 -7.82
N ASP A 75 -0.48 17.77 -8.54
CA ASP A 75 -0.23 18.25 -9.91
C ASP A 75 -1.43 17.90 -10.80
N PRO A 76 -2.05 18.90 -11.46
CA PRO A 76 -3.23 18.65 -12.29
C PRO A 76 -2.96 17.76 -13.51
N HIS A 77 -1.70 17.58 -13.92
CA HIS A 77 -1.31 16.76 -15.05
C HIS A 77 -0.73 15.41 -14.66
N ARG A 78 -0.74 15.06 -13.36
CA ARG A 78 -0.17 13.79 -12.87
C ARG A 78 -0.91 12.56 -13.40
N VAL A 79 -2.22 12.67 -13.56
CA VAL A 79 -3.07 11.58 -14.07
C VAL A 79 -3.86 12.10 -15.26
N PRO A 80 -3.84 11.39 -16.41
CA PRO A 80 -4.66 11.78 -17.57
C PRO A 80 -6.15 11.75 -17.24
N GLY A 81 -6.92 12.67 -17.78
CA GLY A 81 -8.35 12.77 -17.62
C GLY A 81 -8.75 13.61 -16.42
N VAL A 82 -9.53 13.06 -15.49
CA VAL A 82 -10.02 13.79 -14.31
C VAL A 82 -8.88 14.10 -13.35
N ARG A 83 -8.83 15.35 -12.86
CA ARG A 83 -7.83 15.75 -11.87
C ARG A 83 -7.94 14.90 -10.61
N THR A 84 -6.83 14.31 -10.21
CA THR A 84 -6.75 13.44 -9.04
C THR A 84 -5.69 13.94 -8.06
N ILE A 85 -6.08 14.13 -6.81
CA ILE A 85 -5.17 14.44 -5.71
C ILE A 85 -4.92 13.14 -4.96
N ALA A 86 -3.65 12.76 -4.81
CA ALA A 86 -3.26 11.54 -4.11
C ALA A 86 -2.58 11.86 -2.79
N SER A 87 -3.07 11.26 -1.72
CA SER A 87 -2.41 11.25 -0.42
C SER A 87 -1.67 9.94 -0.24
N THR A 88 -0.39 10.01 0.16
CA THR A 88 0.48 8.84 0.33
C THR A 88 0.78 8.63 1.81
N PHE A 89 0.63 7.39 2.27
CA PHE A 89 0.91 6.99 3.64
C PHE A 89 2.07 6.01 3.69
N LEU A 90 2.86 6.08 4.78
CA LEU A 90 3.85 5.07 5.14
C LEU A 90 3.24 4.15 6.20
N GLY A 91 3.23 2.85 5.93
CA GLY A 91 2.84 1.83 6.88
C GLY A 91 3.98 0.88 7.18
N LEU A 92 4.10 0.46 8.43
CA LEU A 92 5.09 -0.53 8.84
C LEU A 92 4.39 -1.73 9.45
N VAL A 93 4.68 -2.92 8.94
CA VAL A 93 4.20 -4.19 9.48
C VAL A 93 5.24 -4.72 10.46
N PRO A 94 4.85 -5.16 11.67
CA PRO A 94 5.81 -5.74 12.61
C PRO A 94 6.56 -6.92 11.99
N SER A 95 7.88 -6.99 12.19
CA SER A 95 8.72 -8.02 11.58
C SER A 95 8.31 -9.46 11.92
N PRO A 96 7.88 -9.77 13.15
CA PRO A 96 7.40 -11.13 13.46
C PRO A 96 6.01 -11.44 12.92
N SER A 97 5.28 -10.46 12.42
CA SER A 97 3.94 -10.68 11.85
C SER A 97 4.02 -11.39 10.50
N THR A 98 3.11 -12.34 10.29
CA THR A 98 3.02 -13.10 9.04
C THR A 98 1.60 -12.96 8.48
N PRO A 99 1.27 -11.79 7.89
CA PRO A 99 -0.06 -11.60 7.34
C PRO A 99 -0.34 -12.56 6.19
N THR A 100 -1.57 -13.05 6.11
CA THR A 100 -2.02 -13.87 4.99
C THR A 100 -2.43 -12.93 3.85
N LEU A 101 -1.63 -12.93 2.79
CA LEU A 101 -1.86 -12.04 1.65
C LEU A 101 -2.74 -12.69 0.59
N PRO A 102 -3.57 -11.90 -0.13
CA PRO A 102 -4.29 -12.39 -1.31
C PRO A 102 -3.33 -12.92 -2.39
N PRO A 103 -3.82 -13.77 -3.32
CA PRO A 103 -2.97 -14.35 -4.36
C PRO A 103 -2.27 -13.35 -5.29
N ASP A 104 -2.84 -12.16 -5.46
CA ASP A 104 -2.29 -11.09 -6.31
C ASP A 104 -1.34 -10.16 -5.57
N THR A 105 -1.06 -10.41 -4.30
CA THR A 105 -0.29 -9.54 -3.43
C THR A 105 1.00 -10.23 -2.99
N ARG A 106 2.12 -9.50 -3.06
CA ARG A 106 3.46 -10.02 -2.76
C ARG A 106 4.31 -8.99 -2.05
N TRP A 107 5.19 -9.47 -1.18
CA TRP A 107 6.32 -8.69 -0.69
C TRP A 107 7.41 -8.67 -1.75
N HIS A 108 7.95 -7.48 -2.04
CA HIS A 108 9.05 -7.31 -2.99
C HIS A 108 10.24 -6.70 -2.27
N PRO A 109 11.46 -7.24 -2.41
CA PRO A 109 12.66 -6.60 -1.86
C PRO A 109 12.86 -5.21 -2.47
N VAL A 110 13.23 -4.29 -1.59
CA VAL A 110 13.52 -2.91 -2.01
C VAL A 110 14.91 -2.83 -2.65
#